data_2c5c2c98b2cc1606dff067a1e865a3b1
#
_entry.id   2c5c2c98b2cc1606dff067a1e865a3b1
#
_cell.length_a   1.000
_cell.length_b   1.000
_cell.length_c   1.000
_cell.angle_alpha   90.00
_cell.angle_beta   90.00
_cell.angle_gamma   90.00
#
_symmetry.space_group_name_H-M   'P 1'
#
loop_
_entity.id
_entity.type
_entity.pdbx_description
1 polymer ?
#
loop_
_entity_poly.entity_id
_entity_poly.type
_entity_poly.pdbx_seq_one_letter_code
_entity_poly.pdbx_strand_id
1 'polypeptide(L)'
;MRRASRVSPLLPGLVGLLVLGACSRPVAPAPARVLGAHADADSPRVVGAALVRDGDSRKELRRRHPRVEPDAALTATLASILADSGQRLRWSAAPVEDLACDNGDVRFRIQVRVPPACTERACPVLAFYTTGCPRPGYHWRPEFFLRAGFIYAEPAVRGTQCSEDWARADDGPLRVAAATDLEAASRCLRQRFTREGVVPRLGILGWSYGGNQTLVGMTRFAGSYDAGFALAAKTDLASFLSQTTPELRRARATEYGDPERDAERLRAISPMTWVDRVEGPIALMLGARDPKVSLSDADAFVRKLRDRGQDASLMIVPEHAHLTERPEEIAFEHAHLLQFFTSRFGVPLRVDCHGPG
;
A
#
# COMPACT_ATOMS: atom_id res chain seq x y z
N MET A 1 44.92 58.94 -11.27
CA MET A 1 45.03 57.79 -12.20
C MET A 1 44.17 56.62 -11.62
N ARG A 2 42.95 56.49 -12.15
CA ARG A 2 41.99 55.46 -11.70
C ARG A 2 41.98 54.34 -12.74
N ARG A 3 42.32 53.13 -12.33
CA ARG A 3 42.15 51.90 -13.17
C ARG A 3 40.74 51.34 -12.94
N ALA A 4 39.96 51.28 -13.99
CA ALA A 4 38.66 50.63 -14.02
C ALA A 4 38.85 49.11 -14.17
N SER A 5 38.26 48.38 -13.28
CA SER A 5 38.15 46.90 -13.36
C SER A 5 36.94 46.55 -14.20
N ARG A 6 37.16 45.82 -15.28
CA ARG A 6 36.10 45.27 -16.14
C ARG A 6 35.46 44.03 -15.43
N VAL A 7 34.16 44.11 -15.26
CA VAL A 7 33.34 42.95 -14.85
C VAL A 7 32.85 42.25 -16.13
N SER A 8 33.21 41.00 -16.32
CA SER A 8 32.68 40.15 -17.39
C SER A 8 31.31 39.60 -17.00
N PRO A 9 30.35 39.51 -17.92
CA PRO A 9 29.04 38.92 -17.63
C PRO A 9 29.12 37.39 -17.60
N LEU A 10 28.58 36.80 -16.52
CA LEU A 10 28.32 35.37 -16.38
C LEU A 10 27.22 34.95 -17.35
N LEU A 11 27.51 33.98 -18.19
CA LEU A 11 26.58 33.27 -19.05
C LEU A 11 25.60 32.46 -18.19
N PRO A 12 24.31 32.38 -18.55
CA PRO A 12 23.35 31.51 -17.83
C PRO A 12 23.64 30.04 -18.13
N GLY A 13 23.80 29.27 -17.06
CA GLY A 13 24.05 27.86 -17.11
C GLY A 13 22.94 27.10 -17.84
N LEU A 14 23.36 26.23 -18.74
CA LEU A 14 22.52 25.18 -19.35
C LEU A 14 21.89 24.32 -18.24
N VAL A 15 20.58 24.35 -18.14
CA VAL A 15 19.81 23.33 -17.45
C VAL A 15 19.92 22.05 -18.26
N GLY A 16 20.78 21.16 -17.82
CA GLY A 16 20.94 19.84 -18.42
C GLY A 16 19.65 19.05 -18.29
N LEU A 17 18.99 18.85 -19.42
CA LEU A 17 17.93 17.88 -19.61
C LEU A 17 18.56 16.49 -19.42
N LEU A 18 18.44 15.91 -18.23
CA LEU A 18 18.81 14.51 -17.98
C LEU A 18 17.80 13.63 -18.68
N VAL A 19 18.18 13.15 -19.85
CA VAL A 19 17.48 12.09 -20.59
C VAL A 19 17.42 10.88 -19.67
N LEU A 20 16.20 10.51 -19.25
CA LEU A 20 15.91 9.23 -18.64
C LEU A 20 16.23 8.14 -19.65
N GLY A 21 17.37 7.46 -19.46
CA GLY A 21 17.74 6.29 -20.24
C GLY A 21 16.65 5.24 -20.06
N ALA A 22 15.85 5.02 -21.10
CA ALA A 22 14.89 3.95 -21.14
C ALA A 22 15.62 2.61 -20.96
N CYS A 23 15.06 1.73 -20.15
CA CYS A 23 15.49 0.32 -20.03
C CYS A 23 15.17 -0.41 -21.34
N SER A 24 15.90 -0.08 -22.40
CA SER A 24 15.64 -0.59 -23.74
C SER A 24 16.55 -1.76 -24.08
N ARG A 25 16.03 -2.97 -23.87
CA ARG A 25 16.21 -4.10 -24.79
C ARG A 25 14.87 -4.80 -24.92
N PRO A 26 14.31 -4.94 -26.13
CA PRO A 26 13.12 -5.74 -26.34
C PRO A 26 13.48 -7.20 -26.13
N VAL A 27 12.94 -7.80 -25.06
CA VAL A 27 12.98 -9.25 -24.85
C VAL A 27 11.63 -9.78 -25.35
N ALA A 28 11.68 -10.70 -26.29
CA ALA A 28 10.50 -11.44 -26.71
C ALA A 28 9.81 -12.11 -25.50
N PRO A 29 8.49 -12.12 -25.43
CA PRO A 29 7.78 -12.68 -24.29
C PRO A 29 8.01 -14.18 -24.21
N ALA A 30 8.69 -14.62 -23.15
CA ALA A 30 8.71 -16.02 -22.76
C ALA A 30 7.36 -16.38 -22.11
N PRO A 31 6.84 -17.62 -22.29
CA PRO A 31 5.56 -18.01 -21.73
C PRO A 31 5.60 -17.89 -20.20
N ALA A 32 4.69 -17.12 -19.64
CA ALA A 32 4.53 -16.91 -18.22
C ALA A 32 4.31 -18.26 -17.51
N ARG A 33 5.31 -18.70 -16.75
CA ARG A 33 5.08 -19.68 -15.68
C ARG A 33 4.47 -18.90 -14.52
N VAL A 34 3.22 -19.19 -14.25
CA VAL A 34 2.46 -18.72 -13.10
C VAL A 34 3.27 -19.04 -11.84
N LEU A 35 3.83 -18.02 -11.20
CA LEU A 35 4.34 -18.12 -9.83
C LEU A 35 3.13 -18.38 -8.94
N GLY A 36 3.14 -19.54 -8.27
CA GLY A 36 2.01 -20.00 -7.47
C GLY A 36 1.47 -18.94 -6.55
N ALA A 37 0.34 -18.38 -6.92
CA ALA A 37 -0.54 -17.69 -6.02
C ALA A 37 -1.00 -18.75 -5.01
N HIS A 38 -0.77 -18.52 -3.72
CA HIS A 38 -1.58 -19.20 -2.72
C HIS A 38 -3.01 -18.67 -2.90
N ALA A 39 -3.73 -19.35 -3.80
CA ALA A 39 -5.15 -19.21 -3.89
C ALA A 39 -5.74 -19.65 -2.55
N ASP A 40 -6.60 -18.82 -1.98
CA ASP A 40 -7.62 -19.30 -1.05
C ASP A 40 -8.40 -20.39 -1.78
N ALA A 41 -8.02 -21.65 -1.60
CA ALA A 41 -8.50 -22.78 -2.38
C ALA A 41 -10.00 -23.09 -2.16
N ASP A 42 -10.66 -22.39 -1.24
CA ASP A 42 -12.05 -22.62 -0.84
C ASP A 42 -13.03 -21.49 -1.12
N SER A 43 -12.64 -20.48 -1.91
CA SER A 43 -13.62 -19.46 -2.29
C SER A 43 -14.43 -19.97 -3.50
N PRO A 44 -15.76 -20.12 -3.38
CA PRO A 44 -16.59 -20.40 -4.54
C PRO A 44 -16.33 -19.31 -5.58
N ARG A 45 -16.21 -19.72 -6.86
CA ARG A 45 -16.09 -18.79 -7.99
C ARG A 45 -17.37 -17.96 -8.08
N VAL A 46 -17.46 -16.91 -7.25
CA VAL A 46 -18.50 -15.90 -7.41
C VAL A 46 -18.03 -15.01 -8.55
N VAL A 47 -18.51 -15.27 -9.73
CA VAL A 47 -18.48 -14.32 -10.85
C VAL A 47 -19.47 -13.21 -10.52
N GLY A 48 -19.12 -12.42 -9.49
CA GLY A 48 -19.93 -11.32 -9.01
C GLY A 48 -19.27 -9.99 -9.35
N ALA A 49 -20.08 -9.04 -9.73
CA ALA A 49 -19.65 -7.67 -9.88
C ALA A 49 -19.50 -7.03 -8.48
N ALA A 50 -18.63 -6.03 -8.35
CA ALA A 50 -18.41 -5.28 -7.10
C ALA A 50 -19.72 -4.82 -6.44
N LEU A 51 -19.74 -4.78 -5.11
CA LEU A 51 -20.88 -4.38 -4.33
C LEU A 51 -21.21 -2.90 -4.56
N VAL A 52 -22.47 -2.60 -4.80
CA VAL A 52 -22.99 -1.24 -5.00
C VAL A 52 -24.30 -1.13 -4.23
N ARG A 53 -24.45 -0.09 -3.42
CA ARG A 53 -25.70 0.17 -2.68
C ARG A 53 -26.84 0.45 -3.63
N ASP A 54 -28.05 0.14 -3.18
CA ASP A 54 -29.27 0.54 -3.88
C ASP A 54 -29.27 2.05 -4.15
N GLY A 55 -29.57 2.41 -5.41
CA GLY A 55 -29.55 3.80 -5.87
C GLY A 55 -28.23 4.31 -6.44
N ASP A 56 -27.10 3.63 -6.19
CA ASP A 56 -25.81 3.94 -6.83
C ASP A 56 -25.66 3.19 -8.16
N SER A 57 -25.23 3.89 -9.20
CA SER A 57 -24.87 3.29 -10.47
C SER A 57 -23.35 3.07 -10.53
N ARG A 58 -22.90 1.84 -10.86
CA ARG A 58 -21.47 1.57 -11.13
C ARG A 58 -20.90 2.48 -12.21
N LYS A 59 -21.70 2.80 -13.21
CA LYS A 59 -21.28 3.73 -14.28
C LYS A 59 -21.01 5.10 -13.72
N GLU A 60 -21.88 5.58 -12.81
CA GLU A 60 -21.72 6.89 -12.17
C GLU A 60 -20.53 6.90 -11.20
N LEU A 61 -20.35 5.87 -10.39
CA LEU A 61 -19.20 5.74 -9.51
C LEU A 61 -17.88 5.77 -10.30
N ARG A 62 -17.78 5.03 -11.41
CA ARG A 62 -16.60 5.08 -12.29
C ARG A 62 -16.40 6.45 -12.96
N ARG A 63 -17.49 7.16 -13.27
CA ARG A 63 -17.40 8.50 -13.83
C ARG A 63 -16.86 9.51 -12.80
N ARG A 64 -17.28 9.39 -11.54
CA ARG A 64 -16.74 10.22 -10.42
C ARG A 64 -15.31 9.89 -10.03
N HIS A 65 -14.92 8.65 -10.20
CA HIS A 65 -13.61 8.11 -9.83
C HIS A 65 -12.95 7.39 -11.01
N PRO A 66 -12.59 8.12 -12.06
CA PRO A 66 -12.07 7.52 -13.27
C PRO A 66 -10.72 6.86 -13.04
N ARG A 67 -10.40 5.89 -13.89
CA ARG A 67 -9.04 5.41 -14.04
C ARG A 67 -8.18 6.58 -14.54
N VAL A 68 -7.06 6.77 -13.87
CA VAL A 68 -6.01 7.73 -14.27
C VAL A 68 -4.80 6.91 -14.69
N GLU A 69 -4.15 7.26 -15.78
CA GLU A 69 -2.92 6.57 -16.19
C GLU A 69 -1.74 7.13 -15.38
N PRO A 70 -0.89 6.26 -14.84
CA PRO A 70 0.33 6.69 -14.18
C PRO A 70 1.38 7.09 -15.22
N ASP A 71 2.53 7.57 -14.76
CA ASP A 71 3.67 7.85 -15.64
C ASP A 71 4.05 6.61 -16.46
N ALA A 72 4.05 6.76 -17.79
CA ALA A 72 4.25 5.66 -18.72
C ALA A 72 5.67 5.08 -18.65
N ALA A 73 6.69 5.93 -18.43
CA ALA A 73 8.07 5.48 -18.31
C ALA A 73 8.28 4.71 -17.01
N LEU A 74 7.69 5.19 -15.90
CA LEU A 74 7.68 4.47 -14.64
C LEU A 74 7.01 3.11 -14.78
N THR A 75 5.83 3.06 -15.37
CA THR A 75 5.07 1.82 -15.56
C THR A 75 5.86 0.80 -16.40
N ALA A 76 6.48 1.26 -17.50
CA ALA A 76 7.34 0.42 -18.33
C ALA A 76 8.56 -0.12 -17.56
N THR A 77 9.17 0.73 -16.71
CA THR A 77 10.29 0.33 -15.85
C THR A 77 9.87 -0.77 -14.87
N LEU A 78 8.73 -0.61 -14.20
CA LEU A 78 8.22 -1.61 -13.26
C LEU A 78 7.84 -2.91 -13.96
N ALA A 79 7.22 -2.84 -15.13
CA ALA A 79 6.93 -4.02 -15.95
C ALA A 79 8.20 -4.77 -16.37
N SER A 80 9.26 -4.04 -16.71
CA SER A 80 10.58 -4.61 -17.01
C SER A 80 11.18 -5.34 -15.81
N ILE A 81 11.10 -4.75 -14.62
CA ILE A 81 11.56 -5.37 -13.37
C ILE A 81 10.80 -6.68 -13.10
N LEU A 82 9.48 -6.70 -13.32
CA LEU A 82 8.66 -7.90 -13.15
C LEU A 82 9.04 -9.00 -14.15
N ALA A 83 9.25 -8.63 -15.41
CA ALA A 83 9.65 -9.57 -16.46
C ALA A 83 11.04 -10.20 -16.19
N ASP A 84 11.95 -9.43 -15.59
CA ASP A 84 13.32 -9.85 -15.30
C ASP A 84 13.43 -10.69 -14.01
N SER A 85 12.43 -10.61 -13.12
CA SER A 85 12.40 -11.27 -11.80
C SER A 85 12.49 -12.81 -11.87
N GLY A 86 12.27 -13.40 -13.05
CA GLY A 86 12.35 -14.84 -13.28
C GLY A 86 13.75 -15.38 -13.62
N GLN A 87 14.72 -14.54 -13.97
CA GLN A 87 15.98 -15.03 -14.58
C GLN A 87 17.30 -14.52 -14.00
N ARG A 88 17.37 -13.32 -13.40
CA ARG A 88 18.70 -12.70 -13.13
C ARG A 88 18.83 -11.89 -11.84
N LEU A 89 17.80 -11.70 -11.04
CA LEU A 89 17.85 -10.69 -9.99
C LEU A 89 18.38 -11.24 -8.67
N ARG A 90 19.67 -11.11 -8.50
CA ARG A 90 20.33 -11.00 -7.19
C ARG A 90 20.24 -9.54 -6.71
N TRP A 91 19.04 -8.95 -6.74
CA TRP A 91 18.92 -7.49 -6.61
C TRP A 91 18.82 -6.99 -5.19
N SER A 92 18.25 -7.69 -4.26
CA SER A 92 18.25 -7.20 -2.89
C SER A 92 19.53 -7.64 -2.16
N ALA A 93 20.62 -6.98 -2.46
CA ALA A 93 21.73 -6.87 -1.53
C ALA A 93 21.35 -6.07 -0.27
N ALA A 94 20.12 -5.52 -0.23
CA ALA A 94 19.57 -4.93 0.97
C ALA A 94 19.39 -6.04 2.01
N PRO A 95 20.13 -6.01 3.12
CA PRO A 95 20.00 -7.02 4.16
C PRO A 95 18.57 -7.02 4.69
N VAL A 96 18.06 -8.22 4.92
CA VAL A 96 16.79 -8.41 5.61
C VAL A 96 17.09 -8.37 7.11
N GLU A 97 16.46 -7.44 7.80
CA GLU A 97 16.55 -7.30 9.26
C GLU A 97 15.18 -7.63 9.86
N ASP A 98 15.13 -8.42 10.91
CA ASP A 98 13.94 -8.63 11.72
C ASP A 98 14.00 -7.70 12.94
N LEU A 99 13.15 -6.68 12.95
CA LEU A 99 12.97 -5.75 14.06
C LEU A 99 11.91 -6.33 15.01
N ALA A 100 12.27 -6.55 16.27
CA ALA A 100 11.30 -6.89 17.30
C ALA A 100 10.51 -5.64 17.73
N CYS A 101 9.20 -5.77 17.81
CA CYS A 101 8.30 -4.69 18.22
C CYS A 101 7.37 -5.17 19.33
N ASP A 102 7.28 -4.39 20.39
CA ASP A 102 6.43 -4.69 21.55
C ASP A 102 5.14 -3.86 21.52
N ASN A 103 4.03 -4.52 21.82
CA ASN A 103 2.72 -3.92 22.00
C ASN A 103 2.08 -4.46 23.29
N GLY A 104 2.42 -3.89 24.44
CA GLY A 104 2.07 -4.44 25.73
C GLY A 104 2.69 -5.82 25.94
N ASP A 105 1.84 -6.82 26.20
CA ASP A 105 2.27 -8.21 26.41
C ASP A 105 2.52 -8.98 25.11
N VAL A 106 2.30 -8.35 23.96
CA VAL A 106 2.46 -8.96 22.64
C VAL A 106 3.73 -8.47 22.00
N ARG A 107 4.56 -9.41 21.55
CA ARG A 107 5.74 -9.13 20.73
C ARG A 107 5.56 -9.68 19.33
N PHE A 108 5.80 -8.85 18.32
CA PHE A 108 5.80 -9.27 16.93
C PHE A 108 7.06 -8.77 16.21
N ARG A 109 7.33 -9.32 15.05
CA ARG A 109 8.46 -8.89 14.22
C ARG A 109 7.99 -7.99 13.09
N ILE A 110 8.86 -7.08 12.70
CA ILE A 110 8.74 -6.32 11.46
C ILE A 110 9.94 -6.69 10.60
N GLN A 111 9.70 -7.29 9.46
CA GLN A 111 10.77 -7.53 8.50
C GLN A 111 11.06 -6.23 7.75
N VAL A 112 12.31 -5.78 7.78
CA VAL A 112 12.71 -4.55 7.11
C VAL A 112 13.83 -4.78 6.10
N ARG A 113 13.81 -3.98 5.04
CA ARG A 113 14.85 -3.92 4.02
C ARG A 113 15.26 -2.47 3.85
N VAL A 114 16.56 -2.22 4.01
CA VAL A 114 17.12 -0.87 4.01
C VAL A 114 18.01 -0.70 2.78
N PRO A 115 17.69 0.23 1.86
CA PRO A 115 18.58 0.53 0.75
C PRO A 115 19.93 1.00 1.27
N PRO A 116 21.08 0.69 0.62
CA PRO A 116 22.40 1.14 1.05
C PRO A 116 22.47 2.64 1.31
N ALA A 117 21.84 3.45 0.47
CA ALA A 117 21.79 4.90 0.64
C ALA A 117 21.04 5.38 1.89
N CYS A 118 20.28 4.51 2.58
CA CYS A 118 19.47 4.81 3.76
C CYS A 118 20.07 4.29 5.06
N THR A 119 21.29 3.74 5.04
CA THR A 119 21.96 3.22 6.25
C THR A 119 22.36 4.34 7.19
N GLU A 120 22.81 5.46 6.64
CA GLU A 120 23.36 6.60 7.40
C GLU A 120 22.45 7.84 7.42
N ARG A 121 21.47 7.92 6.53
CA ARG A 121 20.55 9.05 6.44
C ARG A 121 19.12 8.66 6.78
N ALA A 122 18.31 9.63 7.21
CA ALA A 122 16.87 9.45 7.37
C ALA A 122 16.23 9.34 5.98
N CYS A 123 15.72 8.14 5.66
CA CYS A 123 14.91 7.89 4.49
C CYS A 123 13.46 7.65 4.89
N PRO A 124 12.49 7.95 4.02
CA PRO A 124 11.10 7.60 4.30
C PRO A 124 10.91 6.08 4.34
N VAL A 125 9.98 5.65 5.20
CA VAL A 125 9.64 4.24 5.42
C VAL A 125 8.27 3.96 4.85
N LEU A 126 8.10 2.84 4.18
CA LEU A 126 6.81 2.32 3.73
C LEU A 126 6.51 1.01 4.43
N ALA A 127 5.46 1.00 5.27
CA ALA A 127 4.96 -0.19 5.94
C ALA A 127 3.86 -0.85 5.11
N PHE A 128 4.15 -2.03 4.57
CA PHE A 128 3.23 -2.82 3.77
C PHE A 128 2.53 -3.87 4.62
N TYR A 129 1.21 -3.84 4.62
CA TYR A 129 0.38 -4.79 5.35
C TYR A 129 -0.31 -5.78 4.42
N THR A 130 -0.28 -7.05 4.79
CA THR A 130 -0.88 -8.16 4.06
C THR A 130 -1.30 -9.27 5.03
N THR A 131 -2.08 -10.24 4.58
CA THR A 131 -2.38 -11.47 5.33
C THR A 131 -1.19 -12.41 5.40
N GLY A 132 -0.30 -12.38 4.41
CA GLY A 132 0.87 -13.26 4.35
C GLY A 132 1.88 -12.97 5.46
N CYS A 133 2.58 -14.02 5.93
CA CYS A 133 3.72 -13.82 6.81
C CYS A 133 4.92 -13.31 6.00
N PRO A 134 5.60 -12.25 6.46
CA PRO A 134 6.83 -11.80 5.83
C PRO A 134 7.87 -12.92 5.75
N ARG A 135 8.48 -13.10 4.60
CA ARG A 135 9.45 -14.16 4.34
C ARG A 135 10.80 -13.59 3.94
N PRO A 136 11.90 -14.17 4.45
CA PRO A 136 13.23 -13.84 3.93
C PRO A 136 13.33 -14.32 2.48
N GLY A 137 14.19 -13.68 1.71
CA GLY A 137 14.43 -14.00 0.31
C GLY A 137 13.95 -12.92 -0.64
N TYR A 138 14.16 -13.17 -1.91
CA TYR A 138 13.80 -12.23 -2.96
C TYR A 138 12.28 -12.18 -3.15
N HIS A 139 11.76 -10.97 -3.24
CA HIS A 139 10.41 -10.69 -3.69
C HIS A 139 10.42 -9.39 -4.52
N TRP A 140 9.71 -9.36 -5.62
CA TRP A 140 9.70 -8.21 -6.54
C TRP A 140 9.10 -6.92 -5.93
N ARG A 141 8.15 -7.04 -5.00
CA ARG A 141 7.47 -5.86 -4.43
C ARG A 141 8.40 -4.96 -3.63
N PRO A 142 9.21 -5.43 -2.69
CA PRO A 142 10.20 -4.58 -2.04
C PRO A 142 11.11 -3.84 -3.01
N GLU A 143 11.53 -4.49 -4.10
CA GLU A 143 12.45 -3.92 -5.08
C GLU A 143 11.94 -2.58 -5.66
N PHE A 144 10.65 -2.46 -5.92
CA PHE A 144 10.09 -1.22 -6.44
C PHE A 144 10.32 -0.05 -5.50
N PHE A 145 10.09 -0.26 -4.20
CA PHE A 145 10.21 0.77 -3.19
C PHE A 145 11.66 1.04 -2.80
N LEU A 146 12.48 0.00 -2.69
CA LEU A 146 13.92 0.13 -2.40
C LEU A 146 14.64 0.94 -3.49
N ARG A 147 14.34 0.67 -4.76
CA ARG A 147 14.91 1.41 -5.90
C ARG A 147 14.43 2.87 -5.97
N ALA A 148 13.25 3.15 -5.44
CA ALA A 148 12.75 4.51 -5.30
C ALA A 148 13.29 5.23 -4.05
N GLY A 149 14.17 4.59 -3.26
CA GLY A 149 14.82 5.20 -2.10
C GLY A 149 14.01 5.13 -0.81
N PHE A 150 13.04 4.22 -0.72
CA PHE A 150 12.30 3.96 0.50
C PHE A 150 12.89 2.80 1.29
N ILE A 151 12.87 2.90 2.61
CA ILE A 151 12.97 1.74 3.49
C ILE A 151 11.64 0.98 3.39
N TYR A 152 11.69 -0.33 3.18
CA TYR A 152 10.51 -1.17 3.06
C TYR A 152 10.36 -2.05 4.28
N ALA A 153 9.17 -2.03 4.90
CA ALA A 153 8.86 -2.76 6.11
C ALA A 153 7.59 -3.61 5.95
N GLU A 154 7.61 -4.83 6.45
CA GLU A 154 6.48 -5.75 6.49
C GLU A 154 6.21 -6.17 7.94
N PRO A 155 5.30 -5.49 8.65
CA PRO A 155 4.93 -5.86 10.02
C PRO A 155 4.12 -7.17 10.04
N ALA A 156 4.59 -8.15 10.81
CA ALA A 156 3.88 -9.40 11.06
C ALA A 156 2.92 -9.23 12.25
N VAL A 157 1.95 -8.34 12.12
CA VAL A 157 0.93 -8.06 13.15
C VAL A 157 0.01 -9.27 13.37
N ARG A 158 -0.73 -9.28 14.48
CA ARG A 158 -1.76 -10.30 14.72
C ARG A 158 -2.75 -10.35 13.54
N GLY A 159 -3.16 -11.56 13.16
CA GLY A 159 -3.97 -11.82 11.96
C GLY A 159 -3.16 -12.18 10.71
N THR A 160 -1.82 -12.01 10.72
CA THR A 160 -0.97 -12.50 9.63
C THR A 160 -0.75 -14.02 9.74
N GLN A 161 -0.65 -14.69 8.60
CA GLN A 161 -0.51 -16.14 8.47
C GLN A 161 0.90 -16.65 8.83
N CYS A 162 1.48 -16.15 9.93
CA CYS A 162 2.78 -16.61 10.42
C CYS A 162 2.71 -17.96 11.15
N SER A 163 1.61 -18.20 11.83
CA SER A 163 1.19 -19.50 12.39
C SER A 163 -0.33 -19.50 12.47
N GLU A 164 -0.92 -20.65 12.75
CA GLU A 164 -2.37 -20.78 12.89
C GLU A 164 -2.90 -19.93 14.07
N ASP A 165 -2.25 -20.01 15.22
CA ASP A 165 -2.62 -19.22 16.40
C ASP A 165 -2.47 -17.71 16.14
N TRP A 166 -1.41 -17.31 15.44
CA TRP A 166 -1.17 -15.91 15.11
C TRP A 166 -2.18 -15.36 14.11
N ALA A 167 -2.58 -16.19 13.14
CA ALA A 167 -3.63 -15.86 12.18
C ALA A 167 -4.99 -15.64 12.86
N ARG A 168 -5.26 -16.36 13.97
CA ARG A 168 -6.49 -16.22 14.75
C ARG A 168 -6.40 -15.16 15.86
N ALA A 169 -5.22 -14.61 16.11
CA ALA A 169 -5.00 -13.68 17.22
C ALA A 169 -5.70 -12.31 17.02
N ASP A 170 -6.36 -12.11 15.88
CA ASP A 170 -7.22 -10.95 15.59
C ASP A 170 -8.68 -11.34 15.32
N ASP A 171 -9.08 -12.60 15.57
CA ASP A 171 -10.45 -13.04 15.31
C ASP A 171 -11.46 -12.46 16.33
N GLY A 172 -12.62 -12.11 15.84
CA GLY A 172 -13.78 -11.73 16.64
C GLY A 172 -13.45 -10.64 17.67
N PRO A 173 -13.63 -10.91 18.99
CA PRO A 173 -13.38 -9.93 20.05
C PRO A 173 -11.94 -9.43 20.13
N LEU A 174 -10.97 -10.23 19.68
CA LEU A 174 -9.54 -9.89 19.73
C LEU A 174 -9.15 -8.80 18.74
N ARG A 175 -9.91 -8.59 17.67
CA ARG A 175 -9.60 -7.67 16.58
C ARG A 175 -9.42 -6.22 17.03
N VAL A 176 -10.22 -5.77 17.99
CA VAL A 176 -10.12 -4.40 18.52
C VAL A 176 -8.77 -4.16 19.20
N ALA A 177 -8.31 -5.15 19.98
CA ALA A 177 -7.00 -5.10 20.63
C ALA A 177 -5.86 -5.34 19.63
N ALA A 178 -6.02 -6.28 18.69
CA ALA A 178 -5.02 -6.56 17.66
C ALA A 178 -4.74 -5.34 16.76
N ALA A 179 -5.75 -4.50 16.49
CA ALA A 179 -5.56 -3.30 15.69
C ALA A 179 -4.53 -2.33 16.28
N THR A 180 -4.26 -2.36 17.59
CA THR A 180 -3.22 -1.52 18.21
C THR A 180 -1.80 -1.89 17.78
N ASP A 181 -1.60 -3.05 17.16
CA ASP A 181 -0.30 -3.43 16.57
C ASP A 181 0.12 -2.47 15.46
N LEU A 182 -0.84 -1.82 14.78
CA LEU A 182 -0.54 -0.82 13.75
C LEU A 182 0.17 0.42 14.36
N GLU A 183 -0.34 0.90 15.49
CA GLU A 183 0.27 2.03 16.20
C GLU A 183 1.63 1.63 16.79
N ALA A 184 1.73 0.44 17.37
CA ALA A 184 3.02 -0.07 17.87
C ALA A 184 4.05 -0.19 16.76
N ALA A 185 3.68 -0.74 15.59
CA ALA A 185 4.57 -0.83 14.44
C ALA A 185 5.08 0.55 13.99
N SER A 186 4.21 1.55 13.97
CA SER A 186 4.61 2.91 13.61
C SER A 186 5.64 3.49 14.58
N ARG A 187 5.45 3.31 15.88
CA ARG A 187 6.42 3.74 16.91
C ARG A 187 7.77 3.04 16.74
N CYS A 188 7.76 1.70 16.58
CA CYS A 188 8.98 0.91 16.39
C CYS A 188 9.75 1.35 15.15
N LEU A 189 9.07 1.56 14.01
CA LEU A 189 9.69 2.00 12.76
C LEU A 189 10.27 3.42 12.88
N ARG A 190 9.53 4.36 13.46
CA ARG A 190 10.04 5.72 13.68
C ARG A 190 11.26 5.70 14.61
N GLN A 191 11.20 4.98 15.72
CA GLN A 191 12.32 4.85 16.66
C GLN A 191 13.55 4.22 15.99
N ARG A 192 13.37 3.14 15.22
CA ARG A 192 14.47 2.42 14.54
C ARG A 192 15.17 3.26 13.48
N PHE A 193 14.43 4.09 12.75
CA PHE A 193 14.93 4.82 11.58
C PHE A 193 15.08 6.33 11.77
N THR A 194 14.91 6.85 12.97
CA THR A 194 15.33 8.21 13.32
C THR A 194 16.84 8.31 13.24
N ARG A 195 17.36 9.31 12.53
CA ARG A 195 18.78 9.58 12.36
C ARG A 195 19.05 11.04 12.70
N GLU A 196 20.03 11.29 13.59
CA GLU A 196 20.44 12.65 13.99
C GLU A 196 19.27 13.55 14.39
N GLY A 197 18.26 12.96 15.06
CA GLY A 197 17.04 13.66 15.48
C GLY A 197 15.98 13.84 14.38
N VAL A 198 16.27 13.45 13.13
CA VAL A 198 15.30 13.49 12.04
C VAL A 198 14.43 12.23 12.07
N VAL A 199 13.14 12.43 12.37
CA VAL A 199 12.13 11.35 12.33
C VAL A 199 11.73 11.09 10.88
N PRO A 200 11.77 9.83 10.40
CA PRO A 200 11.41 9.54 9.01
C PRO A 200 9.93 9.77 8.75
N ARG A 201 9.60 10.19 7.53
CA ARG A 201 8.23 10.08 7.03
C ARG A 201 7.85 8.61 6.94
N LEU A 202 6.65 8.28 7.39
CA LEU A 202 6.16 6.90 7.44
C LEU A 202 4.84 6.77 6.68
N GLY A 203 4.87 6.01 5.60
CA GLY A 203 3.68 5.64 4.83
C GLY A 203 3.14 4.28 5.25
N ILE A 204 1.85 4.11 5.11
CA ILE A 204 1.17 2.83 5.28
C ILE A 204 0.48 2.45 3.98
N LEU A 205 0.65 1.20 3.56
CA LEU A 205 -0.01 0.67 2.39
C LEU A 205 -0.34 -0.81 2.56
N GLY A 206 -1.32 -1.27 1.82
CA GLY A 206 -1.69 -2.67 1.87
C GLY A 206 -2.83 -3.01 0.92
N TRP A 207 -3.01 -4.31 0.74
CA TRP A 207 -3.98 -4.87 -0.16
C TRP A 207 -4.98 -5.75 0.61
N SER A 208 -6.28 -5.65 0.28
CA SER A 208 -7.38 -6.43 0.89
C SER A 208 -7.44 -6.27 2.41
N TYR A 209 -7.08 -7.29 3.19
CA TYR A 209 -6.91 -7.22 4.64
C TYR A 209 -5.91 -6.09 5.01
N GLY A 210 -4.75 -6.05 4.35
CA GLY A 210 -3.77 -5.00 4.55
C GLY A 210 -4.28 -3.62 4.12
N GLY A 211 -5.13 -3.54 3.11
CA GLY A 211 -5.82 -2.32 2.72
C GLY A 211 -6.76 -1.82 3.83
N ASN A 212 -7.49 -2.72 4.49
CA ASN A 212 -8.29 -2.36 5.66
C ASN A 212 -7.40 -1.89 6.82
N GLN A 213 -6.28 -2.59 7.10
CA GLN A 213 -5.31 -2.15 8.11
C GLN A 213 -4.73 -0.76 7.78
N THR A 214 -4.47 -0.47 6.50
CA THR A 214 -4.06 0.86 6.04
C THR A 214 -5.08 1.92 6.44
N LEU A 215 -6.36 1.68 6.15
CA LEU A 215 -7.41 2.63 6.51
C LEU A 215 -7.59 2.75 8.03
N VAL A 216 -7.51 1.66 8.78
CA VAL A 216 -7.56 1.68 10.26
C VAL A 216 -6.39 2.48 10.83
N GLY A 217 -5.17 2.29 10.29
CA GLY A 217 -3.98 3.06 10.67
C GLY A 217 -4.14 4.56 10.45
N MET A 218 -4.72 4.95 9.31
CA MET A 218 -4.93 6.36 8.95
C MET A 218 -6.11 7.01 9.68
N THR A 219 -7.08 6.22 10.14
CA THR A 219 -8.31 6.75 10.76
C THR A 219 -8.30 6.60 12.28
N ARG A 220 -8.37 5.36 12.79
CA ARG A 220 -8.43 5.09 14.22
C ARG A 220 -7.16 5.53 14.95
N PHE A 221 -6.02 5.34 14.31
CA PHE A 221 -4.68 5.70 14.81
C PHE A 221 -4.10 6.89 14.04
N ALA A 222 -4.91 7.92 13.82
CA ALA A 222 -4.50 9.16 13.16
C ALA A 222 -3.22 9.73 13.79
N GLY A 223 -2.32 10.24 12.94
CA GLY A 223 -0.98 10.70 13.36
C GLY A 223 0.09 9.61 13.44
N SER A 224 -0.29 8.31 13.47
CA SER A 224 0.70 7.22 13.44
C SER A 224 1.43 7.11 12.11
N TYR A 225 0.75 7.45 11.01
CA TYR A 225 1.28 7.41 9.65
C TYR A 225 1.07 8.74 8.95
N ASP A 226 2.04 9.16 8.14
CA ASP A 226 2.00 10.46 7.45
C ASP A 226 1.18 10.42 6.15
N ALA A 227 1.02 9.25 5.53
CA ALA A 227 0.22 9.05 4.32
C ALA A 227 -0.20 7.59 4.19
N GLY A 228 -1.35 7.33 3.55
CA GLY A 228 -1.86 5.97 3.35
C GLY A 228 -2.36 5.70 1.93
N PHE A 229 -2.06 4.49 1.40
CA PHE A 229 -2.62 4.03 0.13
C PHE A 229 -3.22 2.63 0.29
N ALA A 230 -4.54 2.52 0.16
CA ALA A 230 -5.27 1.29 0.38
C ALA A 230 -5.76 0.66 -0.94
N LEU A 231 -5.35 -0.59 -1.20
CA LEU A 231 -5.79 -1.37 -2.36
C LEU A 231 -6.88 -2.34 -1.94
N ALA A 232 -7.98 -2.41 -2.70
CA ALA A 232 -9.10 -3.34 -2.50
C ALA A 232 -9.59 -3.39 -1.05
N ALA A 233 -9.69 -2.23 -0.39
CA ALA A 233 -9.97 -2.09 1.04
C ALA A 233 -11.45 -1.94 1.36
N LYS A 234 -11.87 -2.49 2.51
CA LYS A 234 -13.20 -2.26 3.09
C LYS A 234 -13.15 -1.03 3.98
N THR A 235 -14.06 -0.10 3.77
CA THR A 235 -14.16 1.13 4.57
C THR A 235 -15.15 1.01 5.72
N ASP A 236 -16.14 0.10 5.59
CA ASP A 236 -17.16 -0.18 6.60
C ASP A 236 -17.42 -1.69 6.67
N LEU A 237 -17.07 -2.31 7.78
CA LEU A 237 -17.18 -3.77 7.94
C LEU A 237 -18.63 -4.21 8.20
N ALA A 238 -19.43 -3.41 8.90
CA ALA A 238 -20.83 -3.72 9.11
C ALA A 238 -21.60 -3.68 7.78
N SER A 239 -21.38 -2.64 6.99
CA SER A 239 -21.94 -2.51 5.64
C SER A 239 -21.49 -3.66 4.73
N PHE A 240 -20.21 -4.00 4.74
CA PHE A 240 -19.67 -5.14 3.97
C PHE A 240 -20.40 -6.45 4.31
N LEU A 241 -20.51 -6.79 5.60
CA LEU A 241 -21.16 -8.01 6.04
C LEU A 241 -22.66 -8.03 5.73
N SER A 242 -23.32 -6.89 5.75
CA SER A 242 -24.75 -6.78 5.43
C SER A 242 -25.03 -6.92 3.93
N GLN A 243 -24.11 -6.49 3.08
CA GLN A 243 -24.25 -6.49 1.61
C GLN A 243 -23.67 -7.74 0.94
N THR A 244 -22.90 -8.55 1.67
CA THR A 244 -22.26 -9.76 1.12
C THR A 244 -23.25 -10.94 1.08
N THR A 245 -22.86 -12.00 0.33
CA THR A 245 -23.71 -13.21 0.27
C THR A 245 -23.77 -13.90 1.64
N PRO A 246 -24.88 -14.65 1.92
CA PRO A 246 -24.98 -15.42 3.16
C PRO A 246 -23.82 -16.40 3.36
N GLU A 247 -23.29 -16.99 2.30
CA GLU A 247 -22.16 -17.91 2.32
C GLU A 247 -20.88 -17.20 2.76
N LEU A 248 -20.57 -16.06 2.17
CA LEU A 248 -19.39 -15.26 2.52
C LEU A 248 -19.52 -14.69 3.94
N ARG A 249 -20.73 -14.29 4.35
CA ARG A 249 -21.00 -13.84 5.74
C ARG A 249 -20.69 -14.96 6.74
N ARG A 250 -21.17 -16.19 6.48
CA ARG A 250 -20.87 -17.34 7.33
C ARG A 250 -19.36 -17.66 7.37
N ALA A 251 -18.70 -17.63 6.23
CA ALA A 251 -17.26 -17.89 6.15
C ALA A 251 -16.43 -16.82 6.90
N ARG A 252 -16.95 -15.62 7.06
CA ARG A 252 -16.27 -14.51 7.77
C ARG A 252 -16.76 -14.31 9.21
N ALA A 253 -17.72 -15.11 9.67
CA ALA A 253 -18.31 -14.94 11.00
C ALA A 253 -17.31 -15.11 12.15
N THR A 254 -16.36 -16.03 12.03
CA THR A 254 -15.30 -16.22 13.02
C THR A 254 -14.39 -15.01 13.10
N GLU A 255 -13.98 -14.49 11.95
CA GLU A 255 -13.06 -13.37 11.82
C GLU A 255 -13.68 -12.03 12.24
N TYR A 256 -14.89 -11.71 11.76
CA TYR A 256 -15.52 -10.39 11.96
C TYR A 256 -16.68 -10.42 12.97
N GLY A 257 -17.36 -11.55 13.10
CA GLY A 257 -18.60 -11.64 13.87
C GLY A 257 -19.85 -11.43 13.03
N ASP A 258 -20.96 -11.22 13.71
CA ASP A 258 -22.30 -11.01 13.15
C ASP A 258 -22.63 -9.50 13.10
N PRO A 259 -23.13 -8.95 11.99
CA PRO A 259 -23.38 -7.52 11.86
C PRO A 259 -24.44 -6.96 12.83
N GLU A 260 -25.34 -7.79 13.32
CA GLU A 260 -26.39 -7.36 14.27
C GLU A 260 -25.89 -7.48 15.71
N ARG A 261 -25.36 -8.65 16.09
CA ARG A 261 -24.91 -8.94 17.46
C ARG A 261 -23.61 -8.24 17.83
N ASP A 262 -22.73 -8.04 16.85
CA ASP A 262 -21.40 -7.52 17.05
C ASP A 262 -21.22 -6.09 16.47
N ALA A 263 -22.34 -5.37 16.29
CA ALA A 263 -22.38 -4.07 15.62
C ALA A 263 -21.42 -3.03 16.24
N GLU A 264 -21.31 -2.98 17.58
CA GLU A 264 -20.40 -2.07 18.26
C GLU A 264 -18.93 -2.39 17.96
N ARG A 265 -18.57 -3.67 18.03
CA ARG A 265 -17.22 -4.13 17.69
C ARG A 265 -16.88 -3.84 16.23
N LEU A 266 -17.80 -4.13 15.31
CA LEU A 266 -17.62 -3.83 13.88
C LEU A 266 -17.43 -2.33 13.64
N ARG A 267 -18.20 -1.48 14.33
CA ARG A 267 -17.98 -0.03 14.29
C ARG A 267 -16.59 0.35 14.81
N ALA A 268 -16.13 -0.23 15.91
CA ALA A 268 -14.84 0.07 16.51
C ALA A 268 -13.64 -0.18 15.59
N ILE A 269 -13.78 -1.14 14.64
CA ILE A 269 -12.74 -1.52 13.68
C ILE A 269 -13.03 -1.08 12.24
N SER A 270 -14.16 -0.41 11.99
CA SER A 270 -14.50 0.14 10.67
C SER A 270 -13.85 1.50 10.47
N PRO A 271 -13.05 1.70 9.41
CA PRO A 271 -12.45 3.00 9.09
C PRO A 271 -13.45 4.13 9.02
N MET A 272 -14.65 3.88 8.48
CA MET A 272 -15.72 4.87 8.35
C MET A 272 -16.11 5.50 9.71
N THR A 273 -16.03 4.75 10.81
CA THR A 273 -16.35 5.27 12.15
C THR A 273 -15.38 6.37 12.58
N TRP A 274 -14.13 6.29 12.16
CA TRP A 274 -13.05 7.17 12.57
C TRP A 274 -12.61 8.14 11.49
N VAL A 275 -13.35 8.23 10.39
CA VAL A 275 -12.97 9.01 9.20
C VAL A 275 -12.71 10.49 9.53
N ASP A 276 -13.36 11.01 10.55
CA ASP A 276 -13.21 12.40 11.00
C ASP A 276 -11.85 12.68 11.68
N ARG A 277 -11.06 11.66 11.97
CA ARG A 277 -9.73 11.77 12.59
C ARG A 277 -8.57 11.82 11.59
N VAL A 278 -8.82 11.55 10.31
CA VAL A 278 -7.77 11.53 9.29
C VAL A 278 -7.05 12.88 9.22
N GLU A 279 -5.72 12.86 9.33
CA GLU A 279 -4.87 14.05 9.31
C GLU A 279 -3.99 14.12 8.05
N GLY A 280 -3.59 12.97 7.50
CA GLY A 280 -2.70 12.87 6.33
C GLY A 280 -3.41 12.53 5.03
N PRO A 281 -2.72 12.67 3.89
CA PRO A 281 -3.24 12.27 2.59
C PRO A 281 -3.53 10.77 2.52
N ILE A 282 -4.64 10.42 1.87
CA ILE A 282 -5.09 9.04 1.75
C ILE A 282 -5.60 8.76 0.33
N ALA A 283 -5.20 7.64 -0.23
CA ALA A 283 -5.66 7.18 -1.53
C ALA A 283 -6.24 5.76 -1.43
N LEU A 284 -7.29 5.53 -2.19
CA LEU A 284 -7.89 4.21 -2.38
C LEU A 284 -7.88 3.84 -3.87
N MET A 285 -7.60 2.57 -4.16
CA MET A 285 -7.78 2.01 -5.50
C MET A 285 -8.59 0.71 -5.40
N LEU A 286 -9.67 0.64 -6.16
CA LEU A 286 -10.60 -0.48 -6.17
C LEU A 286 -10.84 -0.97 -7.59
N GLY A 287 -11.03 -2.28 -7.73
CA GLY A 287 -11.47 -2.89 -8.99
C GLY A 287 -12.99 -2.83 -9.15
N ALA A 288 -13.49 -2.42 -10.31
CA ALA A 288 -14.93 -2.42 -10.58
C ALA A 288 -15.52 -3.84 -10.70
N ARG A 289 -14.67 -4.85 -10.83
CA ARG A 289 -15.06 -6.28 -10.89
C ARG A 289 -14.82 -7.01 -9.57
N ASP A 290 -14.39 -6.29 -8.53
CA ASP A 290 -14.13 -6.88 -7.22
C ASP A 290 -15.45 -7.21 -6.50
N PRO A 291 -15.73 -8.49 -6.20
CA PRO A 291 -16.95 -8.88 -5.49
C PRO A 291 -16.86 -8.74 -3.96
N LYS A 292 -15.66 -8.40 -3.43
CA LYS A 292 -15.37 -8.41 -1.99
C LYS A 292 -15.34 -7.02 -1.36
N VAL A 293 -15.45 -5.95 -2.15
CA VAL A 293 -15.43 -4.57 -1.65
C VAL A 293 -16.62 -3.77 -2.15
N SER A 294 -17.08 -2.83 -1.35
CA SER A 294 -18.20 -1.94 -1.70
C SER A 294 -17.67 -0.65 -2.32
N LEU A 295 -17.96 -0.44 -3.59
CA LEU A 295 -17.62 0.81 -4.29
C LEU A 295 -18.36 2.01 -3.68
N SER A 296 -19.62 1.82 -3.30
CA SER A 296 -20.45 2.88 -2.68
C SER A 296 -19.92 3.29 -1.32
N ASP A 297 -19.44 2.33 -0.51
CA ASP A 297 -18.88 2.63 0.80
C ASP A 297 -17.55 3.39 0.67
N ALA A 298 -16.71 3.01 -0.33
CA ALA A 298 -15.48 3.71 -0.61
C ALA A 298 -15.74 5.15 -1.13
N ASP A 299 -16.72 5.34 -2.01
CA ASP A 299 -17.16 6.67 -2.46
C ASP A 299 -17.64 7.53 -1.29
N ALA A 300 -18.49 6.97 -0.43
CA ALA A 300 -18.98 7.68 0.76
C ALA A 300 -17.84 8.07 1.72
N PHE A 301 -16.89 7.16 1.94
CA PHE A 301 -15.70 7.41 2.76
C PHE A 301 -14.85 8.56 2.20
N VAL A 302 -14.52 8.52 0.92
CA VAL A 302 -13.67 9.55 0.28
C VAL A 302 -14.41 10.88 0.17
N ARG A 303 -15.73 10.90 -0.11
CA ARG A 303 -16.51 12.13 -0.08
C ARG A 303 -16.49 12.78 1.29
N LYS A 304 -16.73 12.01 2.36
CA LYS A 304 -16.69 12.54 3.73
C LYS A 304 -15.34 13.15 4.10
N LEU A 305 -14.24 12.58 3.62
CA LEU A 305 -12.89 13.15 3.78
C LEU A 305 -12.76 14.48 3.00
N ARG A 306 -13.17 14.50 1.73
CA ARG A 306 -13.08 15.70 0.86
C ARG A 306 -13.94 16.85 1.37
N ASP A 307 -15.14 16.56 1.88
CA ASP A 307 -16.03 17.56 2.48
C ASP A 307 -15.42 18.27 3.69
N ARG A 308 -14.40 17.63 4.31
CA ARG A 308 -13.59 18.18 5.41
C ARG A 308 -12.30 18.82 4.93
N GLY A 309 -12.08 18.92 3.63
CA GLY A 309 -10.87 19.47 3.05
C GLY A 309 -9.65 18.55 3.10
N GLN A 310 -9.82 17.25 3.41
CA GLN A 310 -8.73 16.28 3.42
C GLN A 310 -8.28 15.92 2.01
N ASP A 311 -6.96 15.74 1.82
CA ASP A 311 -6.39 15.21 0.58
C ASP A 311 -6.71 13.72 0.46
N ALA A 312 -7.84 13.43 -0.15
CA ALA A 312 -8.35 12.07 -0.32
C ALA A 312 -8.70 11.77 -1.77
N SER A 313 -8.30 10.60 -2.25
CA SER A 313 -8.60 10.15 -3.61
C SER A 313 -9.13 8.73 -3.65
N LEU A 314 -10.00 8.46 -4.60
CA LEU A 314 -10.48 7.14 -4.98
C LEU A 314 -10.32 6.98 -6.47
N MET A 315 -9.77 5.85 -6.89
CA MET A 315 -9.75 5.39 -8.27
C MET A 315 -10.49 4.06 -8.38
N ILE A 316 -11.38 3.95 -9.35
CA ILE A 316 -12.08 2.70 -9.67
C ILE A 316 -11.58 2.22 -11.04
N VAL A 317 -10.82 1.12 -11.03
CA VAL A 317 -10.22 0.54 -12.23
C VAL A 317 -11.21 -0.45 -12.87
N PRO A 318 -11.72 -0.17 -14.08
CA PRO A 318 -12.83 -0.91 -14.67
C PRO A 318 -12.59 -2.41 -14.86
N GLU A 319 -11.37 -2.78 -15.22
CA GLU A 319 -10.97 -4.16 -15.54
C GLU A 319 -10.47 -4.96 -14.35
N HIS A 320 -10.08 -4.31 -13.22
CA HIS A 320 -9.53 -5.00 -12.06
C HIS A 320 -10.61 -5.77 -11.28
N ALA A 321 -10.24 -6.98 -10.88
CA ALA A 321 -10.94 -7.78 -9.87
C ALA A 321 -10.36 -7.53 -8.48
N HIS A 322 -10.57 -8.46 -7.55
CA HIS A 322 -10.00 -8.36 -6.19
C HIS A 322 -8.48 -8.55 -6.17
N LEU A 323 -7.97 -9.40 -7.06
CA LEU A 323 -6.55 -9.70 -7.25
C LEU A 323 -6.09 -9.12 -8.58
N THR A 324 -4.90 -8.55 -8.59
CA THR A 324 -4.15 -8.20 -9.78
C THR A 324 -3.04 -9.22 -9.97
N GLU A 325 -3.08 -9.96 -11.06
CA GLU A 325 -2.17 -11.08 -11.32
C GLU A 325 -1.26 -10.82 -12.52
N ARG A 326 -1.72 -10.00 -13.46
CA ARG A 326 -0.97 -9.70 -14.66
C ARG A 326 0.14 -8.69 -14.40
N PRO A 327 1.35 -8.87 -14.96
CA PRO A 327 2.46 -7.95 -14.75
C PRO A 327 2.14 -6.50 -15.06
N GLU A 328 1.36 -6.22 -16.09
CA GLU A 328 0.94 -4.87 -16.45
C GLU A 328 -0.01 -4.25 -15.41
N GLU A 329 -0.88 -5.03 -14.78
CA GLU A 329 -1.77 -4.57 -13.70
C GLU A 329 -0.96 -4.27 -12.44
N ILE A 330 -0.02 -5.14 -12.10
CA ILE A 330 0.89 -4.96 -10.96
C ILE A 330 1.75 -3.70 -11.18
N ALA A 331 2.30 -3.51 -12.38
CA ALA A 331 3.08 -2.32 -12.71
C ALA A 331 2.23 -1.04 -12.62
N PHE A 332 1.00 -1.08 -13.12
CA PHE A 332 0.04 0.02 -13.02
C PHE A 332 -0.23 0.41 -11.56
N GLU A 333 -0.58 -0.54 -10.71
CA GLU A 333 -0.85 -0.29 -9.29
C GLU A 333 0.37 0.29 -8.57
N HIS A 334 1.54 -0.32 -8.77
CA HIS A 334 2.76 0.11 -8.08
C HIS A 334 3.31 1.43 -8.60
N ALA A 335 3.06 1.78 -9.87
CA ALA A 335 3.36 3.11 -10.38
C ALA A 335 2.54 4.18 -9.63
N HIS A 336 1.26 3.94 -9.41
CA HIS A 336 0.42 4.83 -8.59
C HIS A 336 0.88 4.93 -7.14
N LEU A 337 1.22 3.80 -6.51
CA LEU A 337 1.77 3.77 -5.16
C LEU A 337 3.04 4.63 -5.06
N LEU A 338 3.99 4.44 -5.97
CA LEU A 338 5.24 5.20 -6.00
C LEU A 338 5.00 6.69 -6.24
N GLN A 339 4.17 7.05 -7.22
CA GLN A 339 3.84 8.45 -7.49
C GLN A 339 3.16 9.12 -6.29
N PHE A 340 2.25 8.43 -5.62
CA PHE A 340 1.59 8.95 -4.43
C PHE A 340 2.59 9.23 -3.32
N PHE A 341 3.39 8.24 -2.89
CA PHE A 341 4.29 8.42 -1.76
C PHE A 341 5.46 9.36 -2.08
N THR A 342 6.04 9.29 -3.28
CA THR A 342 7.12 10.21 -3.66
C THR A 342 6.67 11.65 -3.64
N SER A 343 5.48 11.96 -4.18
CA SER A 343 4.93 13.31 -4.18
C SER A 343 4.61 13.83 -2.77
N ARG A 344 4.09 12.96 -1.88
CA ARG A 344 3.71 13.36 -0.53
C ARG A 344 4.89 13.46 0.44
N PHE A 345 5.96 12.74 0.16
CA PHE A 345 7.16 12.75 1.00
C PHE A 345 8.31 13.61 0.44
N GLY A 346 8.09 14.23 -0.72
CA GLY A 346 9.11 15.06 -1.36
C GLY A 346 10.33 14.25 -1.85
N VAL A 347 10.12 12.97 -2.16
CA VAL A 347 11.17 12.10 -2.73
C VAL A 347 11.14 12.21 -4.24
N PRO A 348 12.29 12.42 -4.91
CA PRO A 348 12.34 12.41 -6.37
C PRO A 348 11.84 11.07 -6.91
N LEU A 349 10.92 11.09 -7.86
CA LEU A 349 10.44 9.87 -8.52
C LEU A 349 11.55 9.35 -9.46
N ARG A 350 12.35 8.44 -8.95
CA ARG A 350 13.41 7.76 -9.71
C ARG A 350 13.37 6.30 -9.34
N VAL A 351 13.42 5.43 -10.33
CA VAL A 351 13.56 3.99 -10.14
C VAL A 351 14.78 3.56 -10.94
N ASP A 352 15.83 3.20 -10.24
CA ASP A 352 17.06 2.73 -10.90
C ASP A 352 16.83 1.38 -11.56
N CYS A 353 17.06 1.33 -12.87
CA CYS A 353 17.02 0.09 -13.64
C CYS A 353 18.26 -0.77 -13.47
N HIS A 354 19.36 -0.14 -13.05
CA HIS A 354 20.64 -0.82 -12.83
C HIS A 354 20.85 -1.00 -11.34
N GLY A 355 21.33 -2.16 -10.93
CA GLY A 355 21.71 -2.39 -9.55
C GLY A 355 22.79 -1.46 -9.06
N PRO A 356 23.02 -1.38 -7.74
CA PRO A 356 24.22 -0.76 -7.24
C PRO A 356 25.41 -1.46 -7.88
N GLY A 357 26.22 -0.68 -8.63
CA GLY A 357 27.45 -1.13 -9.27
C GLY A 357 28.47 -1.59 -8.24
#